data_85c9fd31b261fefffcfb7ad4801f8937
#
_entry.id   85c9fd31b261fefffcfb7ad4801f8937
#
_cell.length_a   1.000
_cell.length_b   1.000
_cell.length_c   1.000
_cell.angle_alpha   90.00
_cell.angle_beta   90.00
_cell.angle_gamma   90.00
#
_symmetry.space_group_name_H-M   'P 1'
#
loop_
_entity.id
_entity.type
_entity.pdbx_description
1 polymer ?
#
loop_
_entity_poly.entity_id
_entity_poly.type
_entity_poly.pdbx_seq_one_letter_code
_entity_poly.pdbx_strand_id
1 'polypeptide(L)'
;MKRIVAALDFSNATPGVLEMAASLAKAHGAELHLLHVLEPEPTYTAYGFTPDEFPAIHTFQEEARKRAKQKLDEVAAEVPDGVSAASAELAEGSPLQALVDFIKEKEADMVVLGSHGHGVVASLLIGSVAEGMVRKALVPTLVVPAPGKG
;
A
#
# COMPACT_ATOMS: atom_id res chain seq x y z
N MET A 1 10.58 6.13 -17.63
CA MET A 1 9.94 5.54 -16.43
C MET A 1 10.57 4.19 -16.16
N LYS A 2 11.23 4.05 -15.02
CA LYS A 2 12.00 2.86 -14.69
C LYS A 2 11.48 2.10 -13.46
N ARG A 3 10.83 2.79 -12.53
CA ARG A 3 10.35 2.18 -11.29
C ARG A 3 8.97 2.71 -10.93
N ILE A 4 8.05 1.78 -10.70
CA ILE A 4 6.68 2.08 -10.33
C ILE A 4 6.40 1.45 -8.97
N VAL A 5 5.83 2.23 -8.06
CA VAL A 5 5.37 1.74 -6.76
C VAL A 5 3.86 1.54 -6.80
N ALA A 6 3.39 0.38 -6.39
CA ALA A 6 1.97 0.12 -6.17
C ALA A 6 1.74 0.04 -4.66
N ALA A 7 0.93 0.95 -4.13
CA ALA A 7 0.56 0.95 -2.72
C ALA A 7 -0.73 0.17 -2.53
N LEU A 8 -0.68 -0.90 -1.74
CA LEU A 8 -1.77 -1.84 -1.57
C LEU A 8 -2.28 -1.77 -0.13
N ASP A 9 -3.59 -1.65 0.03
CA ASP A 9 -4.24 -1.62 1.35
C ASP A 9 -5.13 -2.84 1.60
N PHE A 10 -5.13 -3.80 0.65
CA PHE A 10 -5.95 -5.01 0.67
C PHE A 10 -7.46 -4.73 0.66
N SER A 11 -7.86 -3.53 0.24
CA SER A 11 -9.25 -3.21 -0.04
C SER A 11 -9.70 -3.83 -1.37
N ASN A 12 -10.95 -3.63 -1.73
CA ASN A 12 -11.48 -4.09 -3.01
C ASN A 12 -10.88 -3.34 -4.22
N ALA A 13 -10.13 -2.26 -4.00
CA ALA A 13 -9.40 -1.56 -5.06
C ALA A 13 -8.08 -2.25 -5.40
N THR A 14 -7.55 -3.11 -4.53
CA THR A 14 -6.25 -3.75 -4.72
C THR A 14 -6.08 -4.45 -6.06
N PRO A 15 -7.03 -5.29 -6.54
CA PRO A 15 -6.86 -5.92 -7.86
C PRO A 15 -6.71 -4.92 -9.00
N GLY A 16 -7.49 -3.84 -8.99
CA GLY A 16 -7.40 -2.79 -10.00
C GLY A 16 -6.09 -2.02 -9.96
N VAL A 17 -5.60 -1.74 -8.74
CA VAL A 17 -4.30 -1.09 -8.55
C VAL A 17 -3.18 -1.96 -9.09
N LEU A 18 -3.19 -3.24 -8.76
CA LEU A 18 -2.18 -4.18 -9.20
C LEU A 18 -2.18 -4.33 -10.73
N GLU A 19 -3.37 -4.49 -11.32
CA GLU A 19 -3.54 -4.61 -12.77
C GLU A 19 -3.02 -3.37 -13.50
N MET A 20 -3.39 -2.18 -13.04
CA MET A 20 -2.97 -0.93 -13.66
C MET A 20 -1.46 -0.74 -13.54
N ALA A 21 -0.90 -0.96 -12.35
CA ALA A 21 0.53 -0.83 -12.13
C ALA A 21 1.33 -1.82 -12.98
N ALA A 22 0.87 -3.07 -13.07
CA ALA A 22 1.51 -4.09 -13.89
C ALA A 22 1.45 -3.76 -15.39
N SER A 23 0.31 -3.25 -15.86
CA SER A 23 0.13 -2.82 -17.24
C SER A 23 1.12 -1.71 -17.62
N LEU A 24 1.28 -0.73 -16.74
CA LEU A 24 2.23 0.37 -16.95
C LEU A 24 3.67 -0.12 -16.88
N ALA A 25 3.99 -0.99 -15.95
CA ALA A 25 5.32 -1.56 -15.82
C ALA A 25 5.70 -2.34 -17.07
N LYS A 26 4.76 -3.12 -17.60
CA LYS A 26 4.98 -3.88 -18.85
C LYS A 26 5.20 -2.96 -20.04
N ALA A 27 4.35 -1.94 -20.18
CA ALA A 27 4.43 -1.01 -21.30
C ALA A 27 5.74 -0.21 -21.33
N HIS A 28 6.29 0.10 -20.17
CA HIS A 28 7.51 0.89 -20.04
C HIS A 28 8.77 0.07 -19.77
N GLY A 29 8.65 -1.24 -19.60
CA GLY A 29 9.78 -2.07 -19.17
C GLY A 29 10.27 -1.67 -17.78
N ALA A 30 9.38 -1.23 -16.90
CA ALA A 30 9.71 -0.73 -15.58
C ALA A 30 9.68 -1.84 -14.53
N GLU A 31 10.45 -1.64 -13.47
CA GLU A 31 10.35 -2.47 -12.26
C GLU A 31 9.08 -2.10 -11.49
N LEU A 32 8.41 -3.11 -10.96
CA LEU A 32 7.23 -2.93 -10.12
C LEU A 32 7.58 -3.26 -8.67
N HIS A 33 7.36 -2.29 -7.79
CA HIS A 33 7.59 -2.46 -6.35
C HIS A 33 6.25 -2.36 -5.62
N LEU A 34 5.93 -3.39 -4.85
CA LEU A 34 4.69 -3.45 -4.08
C LEU A 34 4.96 -3.05 -2.64
N LEU A 35 4.06 -2.25 -2.08
CA LEU A 35 4.13 -1.81 -0.68
C LEU A 35 2.78 -1.97 -0.02
N HIS A 36 2.77 -2.59 1.15
CA HIS A 36 1.65 -2.51 2.08
C HIS A 36 2.16 -1.91 3.39
N VAL A 37 1.38 -1.01 3.98
CA VAL A 37 1.73 -0.40 5.26
C VAL A 37 0.76 -0.91 6.32
N LEU A 38 1.31 -1.56 7.34
CA LEU A 38 0.56 -2.05 8.48
C LEU A 38 0.51 -0.94 9.53
N GLU A 39 -0.70 -0.47 9.83
CA GLU A 39 -0.88 0.54 10.86
C GLU A 39 -0.84 -0.11 12.24
N PRO A 40 -0.19 0.52 13.23
CA PRO A 40 -0.25 0.03 14.60
C PRO A 40 -1.66 0.17 15.14
N GLU A 41 -2.05 -0.74 16.04
CA GLU A 41 -3.36 -0.67 16.67
C GLU A 41 -3.48 0.59 17.54
N PRO A 42 -4.40 1.50 17.22
CA PRO A 42 -4.52 2.77 17.99
C PRO A 42 -4.86 2.55 19.45
N THR A 43 -5.59 1.48 19.76
CA THR A 43 -6.04 1.17 21.10
C THR A 43 -4.89 1.02 22.10
N TYR A 44 -3.78 0.44 21.65
CA TYR A 44 -2.63 0.20 22.52
C TYR A 44 -1.90 1.50 22.84
N THR A 45 -1.74 2.36 21.84
CA THR A 45 -1.08 3.65 22.04
C THR A 45 -1.96 4.61 22.83
N ALA A 46 -3.29 4.52 22.72
CA ALA A 46 -4.23 5.37 23.44
C ALA A 46 -4.17 5.15 24.94
N TYR A 47 -3.84 3.94 25.41
CA TYR A 47 -3.71 3.63 26.82
C TYR A 47 -2.28 3.77 27.34
N GLY A 48 -1.35 4.19 26.51
CA GLY A 48 0.03 4.39 26.92
C GLY A 48 0.84 3.11 27.13
N PHE A 49 0.32 1.97 26.67
CA PHE A 49 1.02 0.70 26.79
C PHE A 49 1.90 0.44 25.57
N THR A 50 3.05 -0.16 25.81
CA THR A 50 3.93 -0.64 24.76
C THR A 50 3.81 -2.17 24.65
N PRO A 51 4.17 -2.77 23.50
CA PRO A 51 4.17 -4.22 23.36
C PRO A 51 5.03 -4.94 24.40
N ASP A 52 6.12 -4.31 24.82
CA ASP A 52 7.02 -4.89 25.83
C ASP A 52 6.38 -5.02 27.20
N GLU A 53 5.45 -4.10 27.52
CA GLU A 53 4.74 -4.10 28.80
C GLU A 53 3.63 -5.14 28.85
N PHE A 54 3.15 -5.59 27.68
CA PHE A 54 2.07 -6.56 27.57
C PHE A 54 2.41 -7.62 26.54
N PRO A 55 2.86 -8.80 26.96
CA PRO A 55 3.20 -9.87 26.02
C PRO A 55 2.06 -10.26 25.07
N ALA A 56 0.80 -10.17 25.50
CA ALA A 56 -0.35 -10.45 24.65
C ALA A 56 -0.46 -9.46 23.49
N ILE A 57 -0.13 -8.19 23.73
CA ILE A 57 -0.13 -7.16 22.69
C ILE A 57 0.97 -7.45 21.66
N HIS A 58 2.15 -7.82 22.15
CA HIS A 58 3.28 -8.17 21.30
C HIS A 58 2.96 -9.35 20.40
N THR A 59 2.37 -10.41 20.95
CA THR A 59 1.94 -11.59 20.19
C THR A 59 0.91 -11.22 19.13
N PHE A 60 -0.07 -10.41 19.50
CA PHE A 60 -1.10 -9.95 18.57
C PHE A 60 -0.51 -9.17 17.39
N GLN A 61 0.44 -8.28 17.66
CA GLN A 61 1.09 -7.50 16.61
C GLN A 61 1.94 -8.37 15.69
N GLU A 62 2.64 -9.37 16.25
CA GLU A 62 3.42 -10.30 15.44
C GLU A 62 2.53 -11.14 14.54
N GLU A 63 1.39 -11.61 15.03
CA GLU A 63 0.43 -12.35 14.23
C GLU A 63 -0.16 -11.49 13.11
N ALA A 64 -0.47 -10.23 13.41
CA ALA A 64 -0.97 -9.29 12.41
C ALA A 64 0.07 -9.07 11.31
N ARG A 65 1.35 -8.94 11.69
CA ARG A 65 2.45 -8.80 10.75
C ARG A 65 2.60 -10.03 9.85
N LYS A 66 2.51 -11.22 10.43
CA LYS A 66 2.58 -12.47 9.68
C LYS A 66 1.44 -12.58 8.67
N ARG A 67 0.21 -12.26 9.09
CA ARG A 67 -0.96 -12.30 8.19
C ARG A 67 -0.81 -11.30 7.05
N ALA A 68 -0.36 -10.10 7.36
CA ALA A 68 -0.15 -9.07 6.35
C ALA A 68 0.93 -9.48 5.34
N LYS A 69 2.03 -10.05 5.83
CA LYS A 69 3.12 -10.53 4.98
C LYS A 69 2.66 -11.67 4.07
N GLN A 70 1.90 -12.61 4.62
CA GLN A 70 1.33 -13.71 3.85
C GLN A 70 0.42 -13.19 2.74
N LYS A 71 -0.44 -12.24 3.07
CA LYS A 71 -1.38 -11.66 2.11
C LYS A 71 -0.65 -10.89 1.02
N LEU A 72 0.40 -10.17 1.39
CA LEU A 72 1.24 -9.46 0.43
C LEU A 72 1.94 -10.43 -0.52
N ASP A 73 2.45 -11.54 -0.01
CA ASP A 73 3.08 -12.56 -0.85
C ASP A 73 2.07 -13.20 -1.82
N GLU A 74 0.84 -13.42 -1.37
CA GLU A 74 -0.23 -13.93 -2.23
C GLU A 74 -0.55 -12.95 -3.36
N VAL A 75 -0.65 -11.67 -3.04
CA VAL A 75 -0.91 -10.62 -4.04
C VAL A 75 0.27 -10.50 -5.01
N ALA A 76 1.50 -10.58 -4.51
CA ALA A 76 2.68 -10.53 -5.36
C ALA A 76 2.71 -11.68 -6.37
N ALA A 77 2.18 -12.85 -5.98
CA ALA A 77 2.08 -14.00 -6.88
C ALA A 77 1.02 -13.81 -7.98
N GLU A 78 0.10 -12.85 -7.81
CA GLU A 78 -0.95 -12.55 -8.78
C GLU A 78 -0.52 -11.54 -9.84
N VAL A 79 0.71 -11.05 -9.78
CA VAL A 79 1.22 -10.12 -10.80
C VAL A 79 1.20 -10.82 -12.16
N PRO A 80 0.60 -10.20 -13.20
CA PRO A 80 0.46 -10.83 -14.51
C PRO A 80 1.78 -11.23 -15.14
N ASP A 81 1.72 -12.24 -15.99
CA ASP A 81 2.88 -12.74 -16.74
C ASP A 81 3.52 -11.63 -17.57
N GLY A 82 4.83 -11.65 -17.62
CA GLY A 82 5.61 -10.64 -18.34
C GLY A 82 5.99 -9.43 -17.49
N VAL A 83 5.54 -9.41 -16.23
CA VAL A 83 5.95 -8.40 -15.26
C VAL A 83 6.39 -9.14 -14.01
N SER A 84 7.51 -8.74 -13.46
CA SER A 84 7.99 -9.28 -12.19
C SER A 84 7.89 -8.21 -11.12
N ALA A 85 7.38 -8.57 -9.96
CA ALA A 85 7.50 -7.69 -8.81
C ALA A 85 8.97 -7.71 -8.37
N ALA A 86 9.65 -6.58 -8.53
CA ALA A 86 11.04 -6.45 -8.12
C ALA A 86 11.17 -6.50 -6.59
N SER A 87 10.13 -6.02 -5.88
CA SER A 87 10.04 -6.16 -4.43
C SER A 87 8.58 -6.17 -3.99
N ALA A 88 8.34 -6.79 -2.84
CA ALA A 88 7.04 -6.73 -2.16
C ALA A 88 7.38 -6.56 -0.67
N GLU A 89 7.18 -5.36 -0.16
CA GLU A 89 7.63 -4.99 1.18
C GLU A 89 6.47 -4.58 2.07
N LEU A 90 6.59 -4.96 3.33
CA LEU A 90 5.67 -4.58 4.40
C LEU A 90 6.35 -3.51 5.24
N ALA A 91 5.75 -2.34 5.36
CA ALA A 91 6.19 -1.30 6.27
C ALA A 91 5.20 -1.16 7.42
N GLU A 92 5.61 -0.54 8.49
CA GLU A 92 4.74 -0.26 9.63
C GLU A 92 4.76 1.22 9.94
N GLY A 93 3.62 1.75 10.38
CA GLY A 93 3.48 3.14 10.79
C GLY A 93 2.36 3.86 10.07
N SER A 94 2.55 5.16 9.87
CA SER A 94 1.61 5.98 9.13
C SER A 94 1.68 5.66 7.64
N PRO A 95 0.55 5.29 7.00
CA PRO A 95 0.57 4.90 5.59
C PRO A 95 1.14 5.94 4.65
N LEU A 96 0.76 7.20 4.82
CA LEU A 96 1.26 8.26 3.92
C LEU A 96 2.76 8.46 4.06
N GLN A 97 3.26 8.58 5.29
CA GLN A 97 4.68 8.82 5.51
C GLN A 97 5.52 7.62 5.07
N ALA A 98 5.06 6.41 5.37
CA ALA A 98 5.76 5.20 4.95
C ALA A 98 5.84 5.10 3.43
N LEU A 99 4.76 5.47 2.73
CA LEU A 99 4.73 5.49 1.27
C LEU A 99 5.69 6.54 0.71
N VAL A 100 5.71 7.73 1.27
CA VAL A 100 6.65 8.79 0.86
C VAL A 100 8.09 8.31 1.01
N ASP A 101 8.43 7.72 2.15
CA ASP A 101 9.76 7.22 2.42
C ASP A 101 10.15 6.10 1.45
N PHE A 102 9.21 5.21 1.14
CA PHE A 102 9.44 4.11 0.20
C PHE A 102 9.68 4.61 -1.23
N ILE A 103 8.90 5.60 -1.66
CA ILE A 103 9.07 6.22 -2.98
C ILE A 103 10.46 6.83 -3.11
N LYS A 104 10.92 7.50 -2.07
CA LYS A 104 12.26 8.10 -2.05
C LYS A 104 13.35 7.03 -2.03
N GLU A 105 13.19 6.01 -1.20
CA GLU A 105 14.15 4.91 -1.10
C GLU A 105 14.33 4.18 -2.43
N LYS A 106 13.22 3.88 -3.11
CA LYS A 106 13.24 3.17 -4.39
C LYS A 106 13.54 4.08 -5.58
N GLU A 107 13.58 5.38 -5.38
CA GLU A 107 13.70 6.36 -6.45
C GLU A 107 12.62 6.13 -7.52
N ALA A 108 11.39 5.98 -7.06
CA ALA A 108 10.27 5.66 -7.94
C ALA A 108 9.89 6.83 -8.83
N ASP A 109 9.46 6.52 -10.04
CA ASP A 109 9.05 7.50 -11.04
C ASP A 109 7.55 7.75 -11.03
N MET A 110 6.79 6.84 -10.43
CA MET A 110 5.33 6.92 -10.35
C MET A 110 4.82 6.09 -9.18
N VAL A 111 3.70 6.51 -8.61
CA VAL A 111 2.96 5.70 -7.64
C VAL A 111 1.55 5.44 -8.13
N VAL A 112 1.07 4.22 -7.93
CA VAL A 112 -0.30 3.80 -8.25
C VAL A 112 -0.97 3.37 -6.95
N LEU A 113 -2.14 3.89 -6.68
CA LEU A 113 -2.89 3.56 -5.46
C LEU A 113 -4.39 3.71 -5.70
N GLY A 114 -5.19 3.18 -4.77
CA GLY A 114 -6.64 3.26 -4.86
C GLY A 114 -7.17 4.61 -4.39
N SER A 115 -8.30 5.01 -4.93
CA SER A 115 -8.98 6.25 -4.55
C SER A 115 -9.55 6.19 -3.13
N HIS A 116 -9.88 4.99 -2.65
CA HIS A 116 -10.47 4.74 -1.34
C HIS A 116 -9.75 3.58 -0.66
N GLY A 117 -9.51 3.72 0.63
CA GLY A 117 -9.00 2.63 1.45
C GLY A 117 -10.10 2.11 2.37
N HIS A 118 -9.69 1.30 3.34
CA HIS A 118 -10.58 0.82 4.37
C HIS A 118 -11.12 1.98 5.21
N GLY A 119 -12.39 1.92 5.57
CA GLY A 119 -13.03 2.91 6.42
C GLY A 119 -13.61 4.11 5.70
N VAL A 120 -13.40 4.25 4.39
CA VAL A 120 -14.02 5.32 3.62
C VAL A 120 -15.38 4.84 3.12
N VAL A 121 -16.44 5.47 3.59
CA VAL A 121 -17.82 5.05 3.34
C VAL A 121 -18.47 5.87 2.23
N ALA A 122 -18.14 7.15 2.12
CA ALA A 122 -18.76 8.04 1.14
C ALA A 122 -18.04 7.97 -0.20
N SER A 123 -18.81 7.70 -1.27
CA SER A 123 -18.28 7.56 -2.63
C SER A 123 -17.69 8.87 -3.20
N LEU A 124 -18.00 10.00 -2.59
CA LEU A 124 -17.50 11.31 -3.03
C LEU A 124 -16.18 11.71 -2.36
N LEU A 125 -15.73 10.94 -1.36
CA LEU A 125 -14.51 11.25 -0.64
C LEU A 125 -13.36 10.42 -1.16
N ILE A 126 -12.24 11.06 -1.40
CA ILE A 126 -10.98 10.40 -1.72
C ILE A 126 -10.31 9.95 -0.41
N GLY A 127 -9.63 8.82 -0.41
CA GLY A 127 -8.92 8.33 0.77
C GLY A 127 -7.77 9.24 1.19
N SER A 128 -7.44 9.22 2.46
CA SER A 128 -6.42 10.13 3.03
C SER A 128 -5.03 9.95 2.40
N VAL A 129 -4.65 8.72 2.08
CA VAL A 129 -3.35 8.46 1.45
C VAL A 129 -3.32 9.02 0.03
N ALA A 130 -4.39 8.75 -0.75
CA ALA A 130 -4.49 9.27 -2.11
C ALA A 130 -4.50 10.79 -2.12
N GLU A 131 -5.29 11.42 -1.25
CA GLU A 131 -5.32 12.87 -1.13
C GLU A 131 -3.95 13.44 -0.76
N GLY A 132 -3.29 12.83 0.21
CA GLY A 132 -1.97 13.26 0.67
C GLY A 132 -0.92 13.17 -0.44
N MET A 133 -0.95 12.10 -1.23
CA MET A 133 -0.01 11.93 -2.33
C MET A 133 -0.24 12.95 -3.45
N VAL A 134 -1.51 13.21 -3.77
CA VAL A 134 -1.85 14.23 -4.78
C VAL A 134 -1.41 15.62 -4.31
N ARG A 135 -1.63 15.95 -3.04
CA ARG A 135 -1.22 17.24 -2.48
C ARG A 135 0.29 17.41 -2.45
N LYS A 136 1.03 16.37 -2.10
CA LYS A 136 2.49 16.42 -2.07
C LYS A 136 3.10 16.48 -3.46
N ALA A 137 2.46 15.86 -4.43
CA ALA A 137 2.94 15.79 -5.81
C ALA A 137 4.42 15.42 -5.91
N LEU A 138 4.86 14.48 -5.06
CA LEU A 138 6.26 14.03 -5.02
C LEU A 138 6.67 13.35 -6.32
N VAL A 139 5.78 12.53 -6.87
CA VAL A 139 5.93 11.87 -8.18
C VAL A 139 4.55 11.83 -8.84
N PRO A 140 4.48 11.59 -10.15
CA PRO A 140 3.19 11.33 -10.80
C PRO A 140 2.41 10.27 -10.03
N THR A 141 1.16 10.59 -9.74
CA THR A 141 0.30 9.75 -8.90
C THR A 141 -0.93 9.33 -9.69
N LEU A 142 -1.08 8.03 -9.90
CA LEU A 142 -2.23 7.45 -10.58
C LEU A 142 -3.20 6.89 -9.54
N VAL A 143 -4.39 7.46 -9.51
CA VAL A 143 -5.42 7.07 -8.56
C VAL A 143 -6.43 6.16 -9.27
N VAL A 144 -6.55 4.92 -8.79
CA VAL A 144 -7.43 3.91 -9.39
C VAL A 144 -8.76 3.89 -8.64
N PRO A 145 -9.89 4.03 -9.34
CA PRO A 145 -11.19 4.01 -8.68
C PRO A 145 -11.52 2.64 -8.10
N ALA A 146 -12.31 2.64 -7.03
CA ALA A 146 -12.81 1.40 -6.47
C ALA A 146 -13.85 0.76 -7.41
N PRO A 147 -13.88 -0.57 -7.53
CA PRO A 147 -14.83 -1.25 -8.40
C PRO A 147 -16.28 -1.09 -7.92
N GLY A 148 -17.21 -1.17 -8.86
CA GLY A 148 -18.63 -1.13 -8.54
C GLY A 148 -19.19 0.24 -8.21
N LYS A 149 -18.45 1.31 -8.44
CA LYS A 149 -18.89 2.68 -8.23
C LYS A 149 -19.10 3.35 -9.58
N GLY A 150 -20.34 3.44 -9.95
CA GLY A 150 -20.72 4.16 -11.15
C GLY A 150 -20.73 5.66 -10.96
#